data_1f46c3927ad60b08ed76604db0358924
#
_entry.id   1f46c3927ad60b08ed76604db0358924
#
_cell.length_a   1.000
_cell.length_b   1.000
_cell.length_c   1.000
_cell.angle_alpha   90.00
_cell.angle_beta   90.00
_cell.angle_gamma   90.00
#
_symmetry.space_group_name_H-M   'P 1'
#
loop_
_entity.id
_entity.type
_entity.pdbx_description
1 polymer ?
#
loop_
_entity_poly.entity_id
_entity_poly.type
_entity_poly.pdbx_seq_one_letter_code
_entity_poly.pdbx_strand_id
1 'polypeptide(L)'
;MRILITGFDNFGGENVNPSNLAINRLPNKLKNIEIKKVTLPTVFKESSAILEENIYSFNPHIVICVGQAGGRDKITVERVAINIDDARIADNKNNSPIDEPIRKDGETAYFSTLPIKALVAELTKNNIPAAISNTAGTFVCNHIMYETLYLSKTKFNNISAGFIHIPYIREQVKNKPDTPFMELEMIINALKIIIETSAEFY
;
A
#
# COMPACT_ATOMS: atom_id res chain seq x y z
N MET A 1 18.48 -3.52 -8.59
CA MET A 1 17.38 -2.56 -8.27
C MET A 1 16.96 -2.75 -6.82
N ARG A 2 16.48 -1.69 -6.12
CA ARG A 2 16.01 -1.76 -4.72
C ARG A 2 14.54 -1.35 -4.65
N ILE A 3 13.72 -2.17 -4.00
CA ILE A 3 12.29 -1.90 -3.79
C ILE A 3 12.01 -1.93 -2.30
N LEU A 4 11.42 -0.85 -1.79
CA LEU A 4 10.85 -0.79 -0.46
C LEU A 4 9.38 -1.18 -0.56
N ILE A 5 8.97 -2.19 0.18
CA ILE A 5 7.56 -2.59 0.28
C ILE A 5 7.08 -2.48 1.73
N THR A 6 5.91 -1.88 1.93
CA THR A 6 5.35 -1.69 3.27
C THR A 6 4.02 -2.39 3.42
N GLY A 7 3.72 -2.84 4.63
CA GLY A 7 2.41 -3.31 5.08
C GLY A 7 2.09 -2.66 6.42
N PHE A 8 0.92 -2.91 6.97
CA PHE A 8 0.49 -2.32 8.22
C PHE A 8 0.35 -3.35 9.33
N ASP A 9 0.51 -2.90 10.56
CA ASP A 9 0.20 -3.68 11.76
C ASP A 9 -1.30 -4.01 11.86
N ASN A 10 -1.67 -4.76 12.89
CA ASN A 10 -3.07 -5.12 13.15
C ASN A 10 -3.89 -3.89 13.51
N PHE A 11 -5.12 -3.81 13.01
CA PHE A 11 -5.97 -2.65 13.14
C PHE A 11 -7.46 -3.05 13.28
N GLY A 12 -8.25 -2.18 13.93
CA GLY A 12 -9.71 -2.33 13.98
C GLY A 12 -10.19 -3.57 14.74
N GLY A 13 -9.43 -4.05 15.73
CA GLY A 13 -9.75 -5.24 16.50
C GLY A 13 -9.44 -6.56 15.79
N GLU A 14 -8.89 -6.53 14.58
CA GLU A 14 -8.44 -7.72 13.87
C GLU A 14 -7.13 -8.26 14.47
N ASN A 15 -7.03 -9.58 14.59
CA ASN A 15 -5.83 -10.25 15.11
C ASN A 15 -4.69 -10.32 14.09
N VAL A 16 -4.99 -10.09 12.82
CA VAL A 16 -4.03 -10.15 11.71
C VAL A 16 -4.29 -9.03 10.71
N ASN A 17 -3.23 -8.58 10.05
CA ASN A 17 -3.33 -7.70 8.89
C ASN A 17 -2.72 -8.43 7.68
N PRO A 18 -3.50 -8.72 6.63
CA PRO A 18 -3.02 -9.47 5.47
C PRO A 18 -1.88 -8.78 4.73
N SER A 19 -1.80 -7.43 4.78
CA SER A 19 -0.70 -6.72 4.13
C SER A 19 0.63 -7.06 4.79
N ASN A 20 0.69 -7.06 6.13
CA ASN A 20 1.88 -7.46 6.88
C ASN A 20 2.23 -8.94 6.67
N LEU A 21 1.23 -9.82 6.74
CA LEU A 21 1.45 -11.25 6.52
C LEU A 21 2.03 -11.52 5.12
N ALA A 22 1.47 -10.86 4.09
CA ALA A 22 1.89 -11.07 2.71
C ALA A 22 3.32 -10.56 2.45
N ILE A 23 3.63 -9.31 2.87
CA ILE A 23 4.97 -8.76 2.64
C ILE A 23 6.06 -9.55 3.38
N ASN A 24 5.78 -10.02 4.60
CA ASN A 24 6.76 -10.79 5.38
C ASN A 24 7.09 -12.16 4.78
N ARG A 25 6.19 -12.73 3.97
CA ARG A 25 6.42 -13.97 3.22
C ARG A 25 7.12 -13.77 1.88
N LEU A 26 7.31 -12.54 1.42
CA LEU A 26 8.13 -12.28 0.24
C LEU A 26 9.59 -12.59 0.52
N PRO A 27 10.36 -13.03 -0.49
CA PRO A 27 11.81 -13.16 -0.34
C PRO A 27 12.46 -11.77 -0.18
N ASN A 28 13.66 -11.72 0.41
CA ASN A 28 14.42 -10.46 0.49
C ASN A 28 15.08 -10.09 -0.84
N LYS A 29 15.07 -11.02 -1.81
CA LYS A 29 15.56 -10.81 -3.17
C LYS A 29 14.71 -11.59 -4.15
N LEU A 30 14.29 -10.93 -5.24
CA LEU A 30 13.54 -11.54 -6.34
C LEU A 30 14.28 -11.20 -7.64
N LYS A 31 14.86 -12.22 -8.31
CA LYS A 31 15.79 -12.01 -9.43
C LYS A 31 16.94 -11.04 -9.03
N ASN A 32 17.06 -9.90 -9.71
CA ASN A 32 18.06 -8.86 -9.42
C ASN A 32 17.50 -7.70 -8.59
N ILE A 33 16.34 -7.90 -7.95
CA ILE A 33 15.63 -6.91 -7.14
C ILE A 33 15.88 -7.22 -5.66
N GLU A 34 16.51 -6.31 -4.95
CA GLU A 34 16.60 -6.32 -3.49
C GLU A 34 15.33 -5.73 -2.89
N ILE A 35 14.74 -6.41 -1.91
CA ILE A 35 13.46 -6.05 -1.31
C ILE A 35 13.65 -5.79 0.19
N LYS A 36 13.39 -4.56 0.60
CA LYS A 36 13.25 -4.20 2.01
C LYS A 36 11.76 -4.19 2.38
N LYS A 37 11.41 -4.92 3.42
CA LYS A 37 10.04 -5.02 3.96
C LYS A 37 9.93 -4.23 5.24
N VAL A 38 8.90 -3.41 5.37
CA VAL A 38 8.66 -2.58 6.56
C VAL A 38 7.21 -2.69 6.99
N THR A 39 6.99 -3.00 8.25
CA THR A 39 5.67 -2.91 8.88
C THR A 39 5.49 -1.50 9.43
N LEU A 40 4.48 -0.79 8.98
CA LEU A 40 4.09 0.52 9.47
C LEU A 40 2.99 0.40 10.52
N PRO A 41 3.00 1.22 11.58
CA PRO A 41 1.85 1.30 12.46
C PRO A 41 0.66 1.91 11.72
N THR A 42 -0.55 1.46 12.02
CA THR A 42 -1.77 2.09 11.51
C THR A 42 -2.07 3.35 12.35
N VAL A 43 -1.20 4.34 12.21
CA VAL A 43 -1.20 5.60 12.97
C VAL A 43 -0.80 6.75 12.05
N PHE A 44 -1.65 7.78 11.97
CA PHE A 44 -1.36 9.01 11.21
C PHE A 44 -0.01 9.61 11.64
N LYS A 45 0.69 10.24 10.71
CA LYS A 45 1.99 10.92 10.89
C LYS A 45 3.15 10.01 11.35
N GLU A 46 2.92 9.10 12.29
CA GLU A 46 3.96 8.16 12.74
C GLU A 46 4.35 7.18 11.64
N SER A 47 3.34 6.65 10.93
CA SER A 47 3.59 5.75 9.80
C SER A 47 4.40 6.43 8.68
N SER A 48 4.11 7.70 8.38
CA SER A 48 4.86 8.45 7.36
C SER A 48 6.27 8.82 7.81
N ALA A 49 6.50 9.10 9.10
CA ALA A 49 7.84 9.34 9.63
C ALA A 49 8.74 8.09 9.52
N ILE A 50 8.20 6.91 9.88
CA ILE A 50 8.90 5.62 9.73
C ILE A 50 9.17 5.32 8.25
N LEU A 51 8.20 5.59 7.38
CA LEU A 51 8.37 5.41 5.94
C LEU A 51 9.50 6.29 5.39
N GLU A 52 9.51 7.58 5.72
CA GLU A 52 10.53 8.53 5.28
C GLU A 52 11.94 8.12 5.72
N GLU A 53 12.12 7.69 6.97
CA GLU A 53 13.38 7.17 7.49
C GLU A 53 13.86 5.95 6.68
N ASN A 54 12.94 5.04 6.35
CA ASN A 54 13.26 3.85 5.56
C ASN A 54 13.56 4.17 4.10
N ILE A 55 12.91 5.16 3.50
CA ILE A 55 13.26 5.67 2.18
C ILE A 55 14.68 6.27 2.21
N TYR A 56 14.98 7.11 3.19
CA TYR A 56 16.29 7.74 3.34
C TYR A 56 17.41 6.70 3.50
N SER A 57 17.23 5.77 4.45
CA SER A 57 18.28 4.79 4.78
C SER A 57 18.50 3.73 3.70
N PHE A 58 17.45 3.30 3.02
CA PHE A 58 17.54 2.24 2.01
C PHE A 58 17.76 2.78 0.59
N ASN A 59 17.38 4.04 0.33
CA ASN A 59 17.44 4.70 -0.96
C ASN A 59 16.85 3.82 -2.09
N PRO A 60 15.53 3.49 -2.02
CA PRO A 60 14.90 2.62 -3.00
C PRO A 60 14.71 3.33 -4.34
N HIS A 61 14.55 2.55 -5.41
CA HIS A 61 14.13 3.03 -6.72
C HIS A 61 12.59 3.06 -6.81
N ILE A 62 11.93 2.11 -6.12
CA ILE A 62 10.48 1.98 -6.12
C ILE A 62 10.00 1.79 -4.69
N VAL A 63 8.89 2.45 -4.34
CA VAL A 63 8.16 2.27 -3.06
C VAL A 63 6.75 1.75 -3.35
N ILE A 64 6.43 0.57 -2.83
CA ILE A 64 5.11 -0.04 -2.96
C ILE A 64 4.49 -0.14 -1.56
N CYS A 65 3.46 0.65 -1.28
CA CYS A 65 2.71 0.54 -0.05
C CYS A 65 1.53 -0.41 -0.24
N VAL A 66 1.32 -1.31 0.73
CA VAL A 66 0.25 -2.33 0.67
C VAL A 66 -0.63 -2.17 1.89
N GLY A 67 -1.94 -2.06 1.70
CA GLY A 67 -2.94 -1.97 2.77
C GLY A 67 -4.12 -2.91 2.55
N GLN A 68 -4.84 -3.18 3.62
CA GLN A 68 -6.07 -3.97 3.58
C GLN A 68 -7.28 -3.08 3.20
N ALA A 69 -8.09 -3.55 2.27
CA ALA A 69 -9.40 -2.96 1.98
C ALA A 69 -10.49 -4.03 2.13
N GLY A 70 -11.02 -4.14 3.35
CA GLY A 70 -12.10 -5.07 3.67
C GLY A 70 -13.34 -4.82 2.81
N GLY A 71 -13.99 -5.90 2.36
CA GLY A 71 -15.17 -5.85 1.49
C GLY A 71 -14.87 -5.77 -0.01
N ARG A 72 -13.61 -5.59 -0.42
CA ARG A 72 -13.21 -5.72 -1.83
C ARG A 72 -12.97 -7.20 -2.17
N ASP A 73 -13.31 -7.60 -3.40
CA ASP A 73 -13.19 -8.96 -3.94
C ASP A 73 -11.94 -9.15 -4.81
N LYS A 74 -11.15 -8.10 -5.01
CA LYS A 74 -9.99 -8.07 -5.91
C LYS A 74 -8.89 -7.16 -5.38
N ILE A 75 -7.68 -7.35 -5.88
CA ILE A 75 -6.57 -6.43 -5.67
C ILE A 75 -6.87 -5.13 -6.40
N THR A 76 -6.63 -4.00 -5.75
CA THR A 76 -6.82 -2.70 -6.38
C THR A 76 -5.54 -1.89 -6.35
N VAL A 77 -5.12 -1.43 -7.54
CA VAL A 77 -3.99 -0.55 -7.74
C VAL A 77 -4.51 0.88 -7.68
N GLU A 78 -4.13 1.62 -6.65
CA GLU A 78 -4.65 2.97 -6.42
C GLU A 78 -4.03 3.96 -7.39
N ARG A 79 -4.89 4.78 -8.04
CA ARG A 79 -4.48 5.78 -9.03
C ARG A 79 -4.02 7.07 -8.39
N VAL A 80 -4.69 7.52 -7.33
CA VAL A 80 -4.57 8.87 -6.79
C VAL A 80 -4.71 8.87 -5.27
N ALA A 81 -3.89 9.69 -4.63
CA ALA A 81 -4.04 10.09 -3.24
C ALA A 81 -4.44 11.56 -3.15
N ILE A 82 -5.29 11.90 -2.21
CA ILE A 82 -5.79 13.26 -1.97
C ILE A 82 -5.23 13.82 -0.67
N ASN A 83 -5.10 15.15 -0.59
CA ASN A 83 -4.50 15.86 0.55
C ASN A 83 -5.50 16.04 1.70
N ILE A 84 -6.06 14.94 2.18
CA ILE A 84 -7.04 14.93 3.27
C ILE A 84 -6.80 13.74 4.20
N ASP A 85 -6.76 14.00 5.49
CA ASP A 85 -6.98 13.06 6.58
C ASP A 85 -8.38 13.27 7.13
N ASP A 86 -9.26 12.27 6.97
CA ASP A 86 -10.63 12.27 7.50
C ASP A 86 -10.99 10.86 7.97
N ALA A 87 -11.01 10.68 9.30
CA ALA A 87 -11.07 9.37 9.93
C ALA A 87 -12.46 9.06 10.47
N ARG A 88 -13.16 8.09 9.89
CA ARG A 88 -14.43 7.59 10.42
C ARG A 88 -14.30 6.80 11.72
N ILE A 89 -13.12 6.27 12.00
CA ILE A 89 -12.75 5.51 13.20
C ILE A 89 -11.35 5.94 13.61
N ALA A 90 -11.05 5.87 14.91
CA ALA A 90 -9.73 6.20 15.42
C ALA A 90 -8.65 5.24 14.91
N ASP A 91 -7.44 5.76 14.75
CA ASP A 91 -6.25 4.94 14.50
C ASP A 91 -5.79 4.18 15.76
N ASN A 92 -4.70 3.43 15.69
CA ASN A 92 -4.19 2.63 16.82
C ASN A 92 -3.69 3.47 18.02
N LYS A 93 -3.60 4.80 17.88
CA LYS A 93 -3.28 5.74 18.98
C LYS A 93 -4.43 6.70 19.30
N ASN A 94 -5.64 6.35 18.89
CA ASN A 94 -6.86 7.14 19.10
C ASN A 94 -6.85 8.52 18.41
N ASN A 95 -6.09 8.70 17.33
CA ASN A 95 -6.21 9.89 16.51
C ASN A 95 -7.39 9.77 15.54
N SER A 96 -8.19 10.80 15.44
CA SER A 96 -9.35 10.89 14.53
C SER A 96 -9.40 12.27 13.87
N PRO A 97 -8.51 12.55 12.90
CA PRO A 97 -8.57 13.81 12.16
C PRO A 97 -9.87 13.94 11.39
N ILE A 98 -10.37 15.16 11.24
CA ILE A 98 -11.60 15.50 10.50
C ILE A 98 -11.27 16.58 9.49
N ASP A 99 -11.35 16.27 8.19
CA ASP A 99 -11.07 17.20 7.09
C ASP A 99 -9.73 17.98 7.22
N GLU A 100 -8.72 17.34 7.80
CA GLU A 100 -7.40 17.97 7.96
C GLU A 100 -6.54 17.76 6.70
N PRO A 101 -5.82 18.79 6.21
CA PRO A 101 -4.84 18.59 5.16
C PRO A 101 -3.66 17.75 5.67
N ILE A 102 -3.22 16.77 4.90
CA ILE A 102 -2.01 15.97 5.20
C ILE A 102 -0.78 16.88 5.18
N ARG A 103 -0.66 17.72 4.14
CA ARG A 103 0.40 18.69 3.96
C ARG A 103 -0.16 20.06 3.57
N LYS A 104 0.23 21.13 4.29
CA LYS A 104 -0.16 22.50 3.97
C LYS A 104 0.53 23.05 2.72
N ASP A 105 1.71 22.53 2.41
CA ASP A 105 2.56 22.90 1.28
C ASP A 105 2.49 21.90 0.12
N GLY A 106 1.62 20.89 0.21
CA GLY A 106 1.42 19.88 -0.82
C GLY A 106 0.31 20.23 -1.80
N GLU A 107 0.31 19.56 -2.95
CA GLU A 107 -0.76 19.66 -3.95
C GLU A 107 -2.07 19.06 -3.41
N THR A 108 -3.20 19.37 -4.04
CA THR A 108 -4.50 18.80 -3.66
C THR A 108 -4.56 17.29 -3.85
N ALA A 109 -3.77 16.74 -4.79
CA ALA A 109 -3.68 15.32 -5.05
C ALA A 109 -2.36 14.96 -5.76
N TYR A 110 -1.92 13.71 -5.58
CA TYR A 110 -0.81 13.12 -6.33
C TYR A 110 -1.25 11.83 -7.01
N PHE A 111 -0.86 11.66 -8.26
CA PHE A 111 -1.07 10.42 -8.99
C PHE A 111 0.06 9.42 -8.69
N SER A 112 -0.31 8.14 -8.58
CA SER A 112 0.63 7.03 -8.55
C SER A 112 1.57 7.10 -9.75
N THR A 113 2.85 6.90 -9.51
CA THR A 113 3.88 6.82 -10.56
C THR A 113 4.22 5.37 -10.94
N LEU A 114 3.55 4.38 -10.32
CA LEU A 114 3.61 2.99 -10.75
C LEU A 114 2.89 2.80 -12.10
N PRO A 115 3.26 1.79 -12.90
CA PRO A 115 2.63 1.49 -14.19
C PRO A 115 1.26 0.80 -13.99
N ILE A 116 0.29 1.50 -13.38
CA ILE A 116 -0.98 0.95 -12.85
C ILE A 116 -1.76 0.10 -13.85
N LYS A 117 -1.75 0.47 -15.13
CA LYS A 117 -2.43 -0.29 -16.19
C LYS A 117 -1.71 -1.60 -16.51
N ALA A 118 -0.38 -1.57 -16.58
CA ALA A 118 0.43 -2.76 -16.81
C ALA A 118 0.31 -3.74 -15.62
N LEU A 119 0.31 -3.22 -14.40
CA LEU A 119 0.12 -4.03 -13.18
C LEU A 119 -1.21 -4.80 -13.22
N VAL A 120 -2.32 -4.11 -13.52
CA VAL A 120 -3.64 -4.76 -13.61
C VAL A 120 -3.69 -5.76 -14.77
N ALA A 121 -3.12 -5.43 -15.92
CA ALA A 121 -3.08 -6.33 -17.07
C ALA A 121 -2.29 -7.61 -16.76
N GLU A 122 -1.11 -7.50 -16.13
CA GLU A 122 -0.28 -8.65 -15.79
C GLU A 122 -0.91 -9.53 -14.69
N LEU A 123 -1.54 -8.92 -13.68
CA LEU A 123 -2.31 -9.67 -12.67
C LEU A 123 -3.45 -10.46 -13.32
N THR A 124 -4.24 -9.81 -14.18
CA THR A 124 -5.37 -10.45 -14.87
C THR A 124 -4.91 -11.61 -15.77
N LYS A 125 -3.82 -11.44 -16.49
CA LYS A 125 -3.20 -12.48 -17.33
C LYS A 125 -2.78 -13.71 -16.50
N ASN A 126 -2.41 -13.50 -15.23
CA ASN A 126 -2.08 -14.56 -14.28
C ASN A 126 -3.30 -15.06 -13.49
N ASN A 127 -4.53 -14.78 -13.94
CA ASN A 127 -5.78 -15.18 -13.29
C ASN A 127 -5.96 -14.64 -11.86
N ILE A 128 -5.37 -13.49 -11.55
CA ILE A 128 -5.54 -12.81 -10.27
C ILE A 128 -6.53 -11.65 -10.46
N PRO A 129 -7.67 -11.65 -9.76
CA PRO A 129 -8.64 -10.56 -9.85
C PRO A 129 -8.02 -9.22 -9.45
N ALA A 130 -8.00 -8.26 -10.36
CA ALA A 130 -7.41 -6.96 -10.14
C ALA A 130 -8.17 -5.84 -10.87
N ALA A 131 -8.12 -4.63 -10.33
CA ALA A 131 -8.68 -3.42 -10.94
C ALA A 131 -7.90 -2.17 -10.56
N ILE A 132 -8.08 -1.08 -11.32
CA ILE A 132 -7.64 0.25 -10.91
C ILE A 132 -8.70 0.83 -9.99
N SER A 133 -8.26 1.43 -8.87
CA SER A 133 -9.11 2.21 -7.98
C SER A 133 -8.77 3.69 -8.09
N ASN A 134 -9.78 4.54 -7.99
CA ASN A 134 -9.61 6.00 -8.06
C ASN A 134 -9.69 6.65 -6.68
N THR A 135 -9.62 5.88 -5.59
CA THR A 135 -9.58 6.42 -4.23
C THR A 135 -9.00 5.41 -3.25
N ALA A 136 -8.00 5.83 -2.51
CA ALA A 136 -7.46 5.10 -1.36
C ALA A 136 -8.24 5.39 -0.05
N GLY A 137 -9.35 6.13 -0.13
CA GLY A 137 -10.10 6.64 1.01
C GLY A 137 -9.48 7.91 1.59
N THR A 138 -9.70 8.13 2.88
CA THR A 138 -9.21 9.31 3.63
C THR A 138 -8.57 8.92 4.97
N PHE A 139 -8.30 7.64 5.16
CA PHE A 139 -7.66 7.10 6.36
C PHE A 139 -6.16 6.92 6.16
N VAL A 140 -5.48 6.20 7.06
CA VAL A 140 -4.01 6.01 7.06
C VAL A 140 -3.46 5.48 5.73
N CYS A 141 -4.24 4.72 4.95
CA CYS A 141 -3.81 4.25 3.62
C CYS A 141 -3.63 5.42 2.63
N ASN A 142 -4.59 6.33 2.57
CA ASN A 142 -4.48 7.53 1.76
C ASN A 142 -3.35 8.44 2.27
N HIS A 143 -3.25 8.62 3.59
CA HIS A 143 -2.17 9.37 4.22
C HIS A 143 -0.79 8.88 3.75
N ILE A 144 -0.53 7.57 3.86
CA ILE A 144 0.74 6.96 3.45
C ILE A 144 0.97 7.06 1.94
N MET A 145 -0.05 6.82 1.13
CA MET A 145 0.08 6.98 -0.32
C MET A 145 0.42 8.43 -0.68
N TYR A 146 -0.28 9.39 -0.07
CA TYR A 146 -0.05 10.81 -0.31
C TYR A 146 1.37 11.23 0.11
N GLU A 147 1.78 10.89 1.33
CA GLU A 147 3.12 11.20 1.85
C GLU A 147 4.22 10.57 1.00
N THR A 148 4.07 9.31 0.58
CA THR A 148 5.04 8.66 -0.29
C THR A 148 5.22 9.41 -1.61
N LEU A 149 4.11 9.82 -2.24
CA LEU A 149 4.13 10.55 -3.52
C LEU A 149 4.63 12.00 -3.35
N TYR A 150 4.27 12.67 -2.26
CA TYR A 150 4.82 13.97 -1.90
C TYR A 150 6.35 13.91 -1.75
N LEU A 151 6.84 12.97 -0.95
CA LEU A 151 8.28 12.77 -0.73
C LEU A 151 9.03 12.42 -2.02
N SER A 152 8.45 11.58 -2.88
CA SER A 152 9.03 11.24 -4.17
C SER A 152 9.13 12.42 -5.13
N LYS A 153 8.24 13.42 -5.01
CA LYS A 153 8.24 14.62 -5.84
C LYS A 153 9.14 15.74 -5.28
N THR A 154 9.25 15.87 -3.96
CA THR A 154 9.86 17.04 -3.32
C THR A 154 11.26 16.75 -2.75
N LYS A 155 11.50 15.56 -2.24
CA LYS A 155 12.71 15.26 -1.48
C LYS A 155 13.57 14.14 -2.09
N PHE A 156 12.94 13.10 -2.63
CA PHE A 156 13.63 11.92 -3.16
C PHE A 156 13.36 11.77 -4.66
N ASN A 157 13.93 12.66 -5.45
CA ASN A 157 13.78 12.63 -6.91
C ASN A 157 14.18 11.26 -7.47
N ASN A 158 13.43 10.78 -8.47
CA ASN A 158 13.63 9.48 -9.14
C ASN A 158 13.12 8.24 -8.35
N ILE A 159 12.19 8.39 -7.40
CA ILE A 159 11.48 7.25 -6.81
C ILE A 159 10.13 7.09 -7.51
N SER A 160 9.85 5.91 -8.07
CA SER A 160 8.50 5.51 -8.48
C SER A 160 7.74 5.00 -7.26
N ALA A 161 6.47 5.43 -7.09
CA ALA A 161 5.71 5.09 -5.89
C ALA A 161 4.21 4.91 -6.14
N GLY A 162 3.57 4.11 -5.30
CA GLY A 162 2.13 3.93 -5.31
C GLY A 162 1.63 2.98 -4.22
N PHE A 163 0.33 2.70 -4.27
CA PHE A 163 -0.38 1.96 -3.24
C PHE A 163 -1.22 0.83 -3.82
N ILE A 164 -1.20 -0.31 -3.14
CA ILE A 164 -1.96 -1.51 -3.51
C ILE A 164 -2.89 -1.86 -2.33
N HIS A 165 -4.17 -1.90 -2.58
CA HIS A 165 -5.11 -2.48 -1.63
C HIS A 165 -5.36 -3.96 -1.94
N ILE A 166 -5.38 -4.77 -0.89
CA ILE A 166 -5.65 -6.20 -0.94
C ILE A 166 -6.91 -6.54 -0.13
N PRO A 167 -7.66 -7.58 -0.52
CA PRO A 167 -8.82 -8.05 0.22
C PRO A 167 -8.49 -8.59 1.62
N TYR A 168 -9.54 -8.90 2.38
CA TYR A 168 -9.43 -9.81 3.52
C TYR A 168 -8.85 -11.16 3.09
N ILE A 169 -8.26 -11.87 4.04
CA ILE A 169 -7.90 -13.28 3.90
C ILE A 169 -8.97 -14.16 4.55
N ARG A 170 -8.95 -15.46 4.23
CA ARG A 170 -9.94 -16.44 4.72
C ARG A 170 -10.12 -16.42 6.24
N GLU A 171 -9.03 -16.27 7.00
CA GLU A 171 -9.07 -16.25 8.46
C GLU A 171 -9.93 -15.13 9.04
N GLN A 172 -9.97 -13.97 8.37
CA GLN A 172 -10.70 -12.78 8.83
C GLN A 172 -12.20 -12.83 8.56
N VAL A 173 -12.64 -13.71 7.66
CA VAL A 173 -14.05 -13.79 7.23
C VAL A 173 -14.78 -15.01 7.76
N LYS A 174 -14.17 -15.84 8.60
CA LYS A 174 -14.79 -17.06 9.15
C LYS A 174 -16.15 -16.82 9.80
N ASN A 175 -16.32 -15.66 10.42
CA ASN A 175 -17.55 -15.25 11.12
C ASN A 175 -18.25 -14.06 10.43
N LYS A 176 -17.93 -13.78 9.15
CA LYS A 176 -18.48 -12.69 8.36
C LYS A 176 -19.09 -13.27 7.08
N PRO A 177 -20.35 -13.77 7.11
CA PRO A 177 -20.98 -14.37 5.93
C PRO A 177 -20.99 -13.36 4.76
N ASP A 178 -20.91 -13.88 3.55
CA ASP A 178 -20.95 -13.13 2.29
C ASP A 178 -19.85 -12.06 2.13
N THR A 179 -18.85 -12.05 3.03
CA THR A 179 -17.72 -11.13 2.92
C THR A 179 -16.66 -11.68 1.97
N PRO A 180 -16.32 -10.95 0.89
CA PRO A 180 -15.31 -11.41 -0.04
C PRO A 180 -13.92 -11.46 0.61
N PHE A 181 -13.11 -12.40 0.15
CA PHE A 181 -11.73 -12.59 0.58
C PHE A 181 -10.87 -13.11 -0.58
N MET A 182 -9.57 -13.08 -0.38
CA MET A 182 -8.58 -13.70 -1.28
C MET A 182 -7.65 -14.59 -0.47
N GLU A 183 -7.23 -15.73 -1.04
CA GLU A 183 -6.27 -16.62 -0.38
C GLU A 183 -4.93 -15.89 -0.24
N LEU A 184 -4.29 -16.03 0.92
CA LEU A 184 -3.02 -15.36 1.21
C LEU A 184 -1.92 -15.68 0.18
N GLU A 185 -1.85 -16.91 -0.29
CA GLU A 185 -0.89 -17.33 -1.32
C GLU A 185 -1.12 -16.61 -2.66
N MET A 186 -2.38 -16.35 -3.02
CA MET A 186 -2.71 -15.56 -4.21
C MET A 186 -2.26 -14.11 -4.05
N ILE A 187 -2.44 -13.52 -2.87
CA ILE A 187 -1.94 -12.17 -2.55
C ILE A 187 -0.42 -12.11 -2.65
N ILE A 188 0.30 -13.08 -2.08
CA ILE A 188 1.77 -13.15 -2.15
C ILE A 188 2.24 -13.24 -3.60
N ASN A 189 1.59 -14.09 -4.41
CA ASN A 189 1.92 -14.22 -5.83
C ASN A 189 1.65 -12.92 -6.60
N ALA A 190 0.54 -12.24 -6.29
CA ALA A 190 0.23 -10.94 -6.86
C ALA A 190 1.31 -9.90 -6.53
N LEU A 191 1.77 -9.84 -5.28
CA LEU A 191 2.83 -8.90 -4.89
C LEU A 191 4.15 -9.19 -5.60
N LYS A 192 4.50 -10.46 -5.86
CA LYS A 192 5.68 -10.81 -6.67
C LYS A 192 5.55 -10.27 -8.09
N ILE A 193 4.40 -10.48 -8.73
CA ILE A 193 4.11 -9.97 -10.08
C ILE A 193 4.17 -8.43 -10.10
N ILE A 194 3.57 -7.76 -9.11
CA ILE A 194 3.61 -6.30 -8.98
C ILE A 194 5.04 -5.80 -8.87
N ILE A 195 5.88 -6.44 -8.06
CA ILE A 195 7.30 -6.09 -7.89
C ILE A 195 8.06 -6.23 -9.22
N GLU A 196 7.93 -7.37 -9.90
CA GLU A 196 8.61 -7.65 -11.16
C GLU A 196 8.16 -6.68 -12.26
N THR A 197 6.84 -6.53 -12.43
CA THR A 197 6.30 -5.60 -13.44
C THR A 197 6.69 -4.15 -13.15
N SER A 198 6.63 -3.70 -11.90
CA SER A 198 7.08 -2.34 -11.55
C SER A 198 8.56 -2.12 -11.89
N ALA A 199 9.39 -3.14 -11.72
CA ALA A 199 10.82 -3.08 -12.03
C ALA A 199 11.11 -3.05 -13.54
N GLU A 200 10.25 -3.64 -14.37
CA GLU A 200 10.37 -3.63 -15.83
C GLU A 200 10.05 -2.26 -16.45
N PHE A 201 9.24 -1.46 -15.76
CA PHE A 201 8.80 -0.13 -16.21
C PHE A 201 9.59 1.03 -15.57
N TYR A 202 10.53 0.75 -14.68
CA TYR A 202 11.40 1.74 -14.07
C TYR A 202 12.64 1.99 -14.95
#